data_10e5bb2a11d5a46545f178a61fc779f4
#
_entry.id   10e5bb2a11d5a46545f178a61fc779f4
#
_cell.length_a   1.000
_cell.length_b   1.000
_cell.length_c   1.000
_cell.angle_alpha   90.00
_cell.angle_beta   90.00
_cell.angle_gamma   90.00
#
_symmetry.space_group_name_H-M   'P 1'
#
loop_
_entity.id
_entity.type
_entity.pdbx_description
1 polymer ?
#
loop_
_entity_poly.entity_id
_entity_poly.type
_entity_poly.pdbx_seq_one_letter_code
_entity_poly.pdbx_strand_id
1 'polypeptide(L)'
;MKIGDKKAIVIGATGLVGQALIDELQHSDDFNAITVVVRKKSDTLKAYSKVNQLVLEDFFLLNDEDVSAYTHAFSCLGSTIKQAGSKEAFYAIDYEINAHFADLVQDKNIHLLVVSALGANANSPVFYNKVKGELENYLKSLSIYKLSIFQPSLLIGKRSEVRVLEDMAQTIFKLVEKTWTRPFKLKPVTAEQLAHTMLLAAQTQTAAFKLYDNLSIQQSK
;
A
#
# COMPACT_ATOMS: atom_id res chain seq x y z
N MET A 1 1.49 -23.74 8.62
CA MET A 1 0.54 -22.76 9.19
C MET A 1 -0.85 -23.29 8.89
N LYS A 2 -1.75 -23.32 9.87
CA LYS A 2 -3.13 -23.73 9.62
C LYS A 2 -3.84 -22.64 8.81
N ILE A 3 -4.78 -23.02 7.94
CA ILE A 3 -5.66 -22.07 7.25
C ILE A 3 -6.35 -21.22 8.32
N GLY A 4 -6.38 -19.89 8.17
CA GLY A 4 -7.05 -18.98 9.11
C GLY A 4 -6.20 -18.44 10.28
N ASP A 5 -4.88 -18.62 10.30
CA ASP A 5 -4.01 -18.14 11.39
C ASP A 5 -3.36 -16.76 11.14
N LYS A 6 -3.61 -16.15 9.97
CA LYS A 6 -3.02 -14.84 9.63
C LYS A 6 -3.83 -13.70 10.25
N LYS A 7 -3.10 -12.74 10.80
CA LYS A 7 -3.66 -11.47 11.31
C LYS A 7 -3.00 -10.31 10.60
N ALA A 8 -3.80 -9.38 10.12
CA ALA A 8 -3.34 -8.21 9.37
C ALA A 8 -3.50 -6.92 10.19
N ILE A 9 -2.49 -6.05 10.13
CA ILE A 9 -2.62 -4.64 10.50
C ILE A 9 -2.42 -3.78 9.24
N VAL A 10 -3.28 -2.79 9.04
CA VAL A 10 -3.35 -2.00 7.81
C VAL A 10 -3.36 -0.51 8.11
N ILE A 11 -2.41 0.25 7.57
CA ILE A 11 -2.47 1.71 7.51
C ILE A 11 -2.91 2.16 6.11
N GLY A 12 -3.65 3.28 6.02
CA GLY A 12 -4.19 3.76 4.74
C GLY A 12 -5.45 3.02 4.26
N ALA A 13 -6.15 2.29 5.15
CA ALA A 13 -7.33 1.46 4.84
C ALA A 13 -8.51 2.22 4.22
N THR A 14 -8.62 3.54 4.43
CA THR A 14 -9.70 4.38 3.87
C THR A 14 -9.40 4.92 2.47
N GLY A 15 -8.17 4.75 1.99
CA GLY A 15 -7.75 5.12 0.64
C GLY A 15 -8.26 4.13 -0.42
N LEU A 16 -8.05 4.47 -1.69
CA LEU A 16 -8.51 3.68 -2.84
C LEU A 16 -8.01 2.22 -2.79
N VAL A 17 -6.70 2.03 -2.65
CA VAL A 17 -6.09 0.69 -2.57
C VAL A 17 -6.43 0.00 -1.25
N GLY A 18 -6.42 0.77 -0.14
CA GLY A 18 -6.71 0.22 1.18
C GLY A 18 -8.12 -0.37 1.27
N GLN A 19 -9.13 0.29 0.72
CA GLN A 19 -10.51 -0.23 0.69
C GLN A 19 -10.60 -1.53 -0.11
N ALA A 20 -9.97 -1.57 -1.30
CA ALA A 20 -9.92 -2.79 -2.11
C ALA A 20 -9.17 -3.93 -1.39
N LEU A 21 -8.07 -3.62 -0.68
CA LEU A 21 -7.33 -4.61 0.10
C LEU A 21 -8.15 -5.16 1.27
N ILE A 22 -8.88 -4.31 1.98
CA ILE A 22 -9.77 -4.75 3.07
C ILE A 22 -10.83 -5.71 2.54
N ASP A 23 -11.41 -5.44 1.36
CA ASP A 23 -12.36 -6.34 0.73
C ASP A 23 -11.74 -7.71 0.41
N GLU A 24 -10.55 -7.74 -0.19
CA GLU A 24 -9.80 -8.99 -0.46
C GLU A 24 -9.48 -9.77 0.82
N LEU A 25 -8.97 -9.09 1.86
CA LEU A 25 -8.62 -9.72 3.14
C LEU A 25 -9.84 -10.26 3.88
N GLN A 26 -10.97 -9.55 3.85
CA GLN A 26 -12.23 -9.97 4.47
C GLN A 26 -12.74 -11.29 3.89
N HIS A 27 -12.60 -11.48 2.57
CA HIS A 27 -13.06 -12.67 1.87
C HIS A 27 -12.03 -13.82 1.84
N SER A 28 -10.80 -13.57 2.27
CA SER A 28 -9.74 -14.59 2.33
C SER A 28 -9.91 -15.48 3.56
N ASP A 29 -9.87 -16.80 3.36
CA ASP A 29 -9.90 -17.79 4.44
C ASP A 29 -8.58 -17.82 5.27
N ASP A 30 -7.50 -17.25 4.75
CA ASP A 30 -6.21 -17.21 5.43
C ASP A 30 -6.16 -16.20 6.58
N PHE A 31 -6.96 -15.11 6.48
CA PHE A 31 -6.97 -14.04 7.47
C PHE A 31 -8.21 -14.11 8.35
N ASN A 32 -7.99 -14.22 9.66
CA ASN A 32 -9.07 -14.30 10.66
C ASN A 32 -9.33 -12.97 11.39
N ALA A 33 -8.39 -12.04 11.36
CA ALA A 33 -8.51 -10.73 11.98
C ALA A 33 -7.77 -9.66 11.16
N ILE A 34 -8.40 -8.50 11.01
CA ILE A 34 -7.86 -7.35 10.28
C ILE A 34 -8.01 -6.13 11.19
N THR A 35 -6.92 -5.53 11.62
CA THR A 35 -6.97 -4.25 12.31
C THR A 35 -6.58 -3.14 11.35
N VAL A 36 -7.43 -2.14 11.24
CA VAL A 36 -7.17 -0.95 10.45
C VAL A 36 -6.86 0.22 11.37
N VAL A 37 -5.71 0.85 11.16
CA VAL A 37 -5.35 2.07 11.89
C VAL A 37 -5.94 3.26 11.14
N VAL A 38 -6.80 4.03 11.81
CA VAL A 38 -7.53 5.15 11.21
C VAL A 38 -7.49 6.36 12.13
N ARG A 39 -7.49 7.58 11.56
CA ARG A 39 -7.56 8.82 12.36
C ARG A 39 -8.96 9.08 12.92
N LYS A 40 -9.99 8.58 12.25
CA LYS A 40 -11.40 8.68 12.66
C LYS A 40 -12.12 7.40 12.26
N LYS A 41 -13.11 6.99 13.06
CA LYS A 41 -13.95 5.84 12.71
C LYS A 41 -14.58 6.02 11.33
N SER A 42 -14.53 4.95 10.54
CA SER A 42 -15.13 4.89 9.20
C SER A 42 -16.35 3.96 9.23
N ASP A 43 -17.50 4.48 8.81
CA ASP A 43 -18.73 3.67 8.76
C ASP A 43 -18.66 2.62 7.65
N THR A 44 -17.96 2.89 6.56
CA THR A 44 -17.77 1.92 5.47
C THR A 44 -17.00 0.69 5.91
N LEU A 45 -16.10 0.82 6.90
CA LEU A 45 -15.31 -0.30 7.43
C LEU A 45 -16.05 -1.11 8.51
N LYS A 46 -17.18 -0.60 9.05
CA LYS A 46 -18.01 -1.33 10.01
C LYS A 46 -18.75 -2.53 9.41
N ALA A 47 -18.94 -2.55 8.09
CA ALA A 47 -19.65 -3.63 7.40
C ALA A 47 -18.83 -4.94 7.34
N TYR A 48 -17.53 -4.89 7.59
CA TYR A 48 -16.64 -6.04 7.51
C TYR A 48 -16.49 -6.74 8.86
N SER A 49 -16.90 -7.99 8.95
CA SER A 49 -16.98 -8.76 10.21
C SER A 49 -15.60 -9.08 10.83
N LYS A 50 -14.54 -9.18 9.99
CA LYS A 50 -13.17 -9.43 10.47
C LYS A 50 -12.40 -8.16 10.82
N VAL A 51 -13.00 -6.95 10.59
CA VAL A 51 -12.29 -5.67 10.69
C VAL A 51 -12.52 -5.01 12.04
N ASN A 52 -11.43 -4.73 12.76
CA ASN A 52 -11.38 -3.86 13.93
C ASN A 52 -10.73 -2.52 13.56
N GLN A 53 -11.25 -1.42 14.10
CA GLN A 53 -10.70 -0.09 13.86
C GLN A 53 -9.94 0.38 15.10
N LEU A 54 -8.61 0.51 14.99
CA LEU A 54 -7.77 1.20 15.96
C LEU A 54 -7.75 2.68 15.58
N VAL A 55 -8.35 3.52 16.43
CA VAL A 55 -8.46 4.96 16.18
C VAL A 55 -7.33 5.68 16.88
N LEU A 56 -6.44 6.29 16.10
CA LEU A 56 -5.33 7.12 16.56
C LEU A 56 -5.37 8.44 15.81
N GLU A 57 -5.45 9.56 16.52
CA GLU A 57 -5.46 10.89 15.92
C GLU A 57 -4.16 11.18 15.17
N ASP A 58 -3.06 10.64 15.69
CA ASP A 58 -1.72 10.69 15.10
C ASP A 58 -1.18 9.26 14.93
N PHE A 59 -0.71 8.92 13.74
CA PHE A 59 -0.11 7.60 13.46
C PHE A 59 1.21 7.37 14.20
N PHE A 60 1.90 8.41 14.67
CA PHE A 60 3.10 8.29 15.50
C PHE A 60 2.81 7.79 16.92
N LEU A 61 1.53 7.76 17.33
CA LEU A 61 1.10 7.12 18.59
C LEU A 61 1.03 5.60 18.50
N LEU A 62 1.09 5.02 17.31
CA LEU A 62 1.19 3.57 17.11
C LEU A 62 2.50 3.09 17.74
N ASN A 63 2.46 1.99 18.48
CA ASN A 63 3.60 1.49 19.25
C ASN A 63 3.82 -0.03 19.06
N ASP A 64 4.86 -0.57 19.69
CA ASP A 64 5.24 -1.97 19.58
C ASP A 64 4.16 -2.96 20.04
N GLU A 65 3.40 -2.63 21.08
CA GLU A 65 2.32 -3.48 21.59
C GLU A 65 1.19 -3.59 20.56
N ASP A 66 0.89 -2.48 19.90
CA ASP A 66 -0.15 -2.41 18.87
C ASP A 66 0.14 -3.30 17.65
N VAL A 67 1.41 -3.60 17.35
CA VAL A 67 1.79 -4.38 16.16
C VAL A 67 2.21 -5.82 16.49
N SER A 68 2.49 -6.16 17.73
CA SER A 68 3.12 -7.42 18.14
C SER A 68 2.30 -8.69 17.82
N ALA A 69 0.98 -8.56 17.74
CA ALA A 69 0.07 -9.69 17.57
C ALA A 69 -0.17 -10.10 16.09
N TYR A 70 0.41 -9.37 15.13
CA TYR A 70 0.14 -9.56 13.71
C TYR A 70 1.20 -10.40 13.02
N THR A 71 0.79 -11.01 11.91
CA THR A 71 1.68 -11.76 11.01
C THR A 71 1.97 -10.99 9.74
N HIS A 72 1.10 -10.04 9.38
CA HIS A 72 1.19 -9.23 8.17
C HIS A 72 0.88 -7.77 8.48
N ALA A 73 1.70 -6.89 7.96
CA ALA A 73 1.55 -5.44 8.05
C ALA A 73 1.45 -4.86 6.63
N PHE A 74 0.38 -4.12 6.37
CA PHE A 74 0.12 -3.53 5.06
C PHE A 74 0.14 -2.01 5.15
N SER A 75 0.94 -1.38 4.33
CA SER A 75 0.88 0.06 4.11
C SER A 75 0.30 0.38 2.73
N CYS A 76 -0.93 0.88 2.73
CA CYS A 76 -1.58 1.52 1.60
C CYS A 76 -1.63 3.06 1.79
N LEU A 77 -0.84 3.58 2.74
CA LEU A 77 -0.80 5.00 3.03
C LEU A 77 0.02 5.74 1.98
N GLY A 78 -0.54 6.77 1.43
CA GLY A 78 0.11 7.67 0.49
C GLY A 78 -0.82 8.80 0.10
N SER A 79 -0.24 9.85 -0.45
CA SER A 79 -0.93 11.06 -0.84
C SER A 79 -0.40 11.57 -2.19
N THR A 80 -0.88 12.71 -2.60
CA THR A 80 -0.24 13.56 -3.60
C THR A 80 0.14 14.88 -2.94
N ILE A 81 1.10 15.61 -3.52
CA ILE A 81 1.50 16.93 -2.98
C ILE A 81 0.28 17.85 -2.91
N LYS A 82 -0.63 17.78 -3.91
CA LYS A 82 -1.88 18.55 -3.93
C LYS A 82 -2.83 18.19 -2.79
N GLN A 83 -2.97 16.90 -2.48
CA GLN A 83 -3.83 16.44 -1.37
C GLN A 83 -3.21 16.70 -0.01
N ALA A 84 -1.90 16.57 0.11
CA ALA A 84 -1.16 16.86 1.34
C ALA A 84 -1.12 18.36 1.64
N GLY A 85 -1.21 19.22 0.61
CA GLY A 85 -1.18 20.67 0.72
C GLY A 85 0.22 21.28 0.64
N SER A 86 1.28 20.57 1.00
CA SER A 86 2.68 21.00 0.88
C SER A 86 3.61 19.83 0.64
N LYS A 87 4.87 20.10 0.29
CA LYS A 87 5.91 19.08 0.15
C LYS A 87 6.27 18.46 1.51
N GLU A 88 6.29 19.23 2.56
CA GLU A 88 6.58 18.83 3.94
C GLU A 88 5.48 17.88 4.44
N ALA A 89 4.21 18.24 4.25
CA ALA A 89 3.09 17.38 4.61
C ALA A 89 3.05 16.09 3.77
N PHE A 90 3.42 16.17 2.48
CA PHE A 90 3.58 15.00 1.64
C PHE A 90 4.69 14.09 2.17
N TYR A 91 5.85 14.65 2.53
CA TYR A 91 6.97 13.89 3.09
C TYR A 91 6.59 13.19 4.39
N ALA A 92 5.90 13.90 5.28
CA ALA A 92 5.42 13.32 6.53
C ALA A 92 4.49 12.12 6.29
N ILE A 93 3.54 12.22 5.34
CA ILE A 93 2.59 11.15 5.05
C ILE A 93 3.26 9.99 4.30
N ASP A 94 4.02 10.29 3.23
CA ASP A 94 4.51 9.29 2.29
C ASP A 94 5.84 8.66 2.68
N TYR A 95 6.61 9.32 3.58
CA TYR A 95 7.86 8.80 4.12
C TYR A 95 7.78 8.55 5.62
N GLU A 96 7.59 9.59 6.47
CA GLU A 96 7.83 9.47 7.91
C GLU A 96 6.86 8.50 8.59
N ILE A 97 5.56 8.57 8.31
CA ILE A 97 4.57 7.63 8.88
C ILE A 97 4.85 6.19 8.40
N ASN A 98 5.20 6.01 7.12
CA ASN A 98 5.53 4.69 6.59
C ASN A 98 6.82 4.12 7.19
N ALA A 99 7.83 4.97 7.40
CA ALA A 99 9.08 4.61 8.08
C ALA A 99 8.83 4.20 9.53
N HIS A 100 8.08 5.01 10.28
CA HIS A 100 7.67 4.69 11.65
C HIS A 100 6.94 3.34 11.72
N PHE A 101 5.99 3.10 10.83
CA PHE A 101 5.28 1.81 10.77
C PHE A 101 6.22 0.63 10.48
N ALA A 102 7.20 0.83 9.62
CA ALA A 102 8.21 -0.18 9.34
C ALA A 102 9.15 -0.43 10.53
N ASP A 103 9.53 0.62 11.27
CA ASP A 103 10.34 0.50 12.49
C ASP A 103 9.65 -0.36 13.54
N LEU A 104 8.34 -0.21 13.70
CA LEU A 104 7.56 -1.02 14.65
C LEU A 104 7.49 -2.50 14.27
N VAL A 105 7.65 -2.86 13.00
CA VAL A 105 7.56 -4.26 12.54
C VAL A 105 8.92 -4.90 12.27
N GLN A 106 10.03 -4.12 12.28
CA GLN A 106 11.37 -4.69 12.17
C GLN A 106 11.67 -5.65 13.34
N ASP A 107 12.60 -6.55 13.13
CA ASP A 107 13.02 -7.59 14.11
C ASP A 107 11.86 -8.47 14.62
N LYS A 108 10.69 -8.40 13.98
CA LYS A 108 9.52 -9.24 14.25
C LYS A 108 9.25 -10.18 13.07
N ASN A 109 8.59 -11.30 13.35
CA ASN A 109 8.22 -12.27 12.31
C ASN A 109 6.97 -11.81 11.54
N ILE A 110 7.02 -10.59 11.02
CA ILE A 110 5.93 -9.91 10.31
C ILE A 110 6.32 -9.69 8.85
N HIS A 111 5.42 -10.04 7.94
CA HIS A 111 5.55 -9.72 6.52
C HIS A 111 5.05 -8.29 6.27
N LEU A 112 5.94 -7.37 5.91
CA LEU A 112 5.60 -6.00 5.56
C LEU A 112 5.35 -5.86 4.05
N LEU A 113 4.18 -5.34 3.67
CA LEU A 113 3.75 -5.11 2.30
C LEU A 113 3.43 -3.63 2.10
N VAL A 114 4.15 -2.95 1.21
CA VAL A 114 4.09 -1.48 1.06
C VAL A 114 3.79 -1.07 -0.36
N VAL A 115 2.82 -0.18 -0.54
CA VAL A 115 2.53 0.45 -1.83
C VAL A 115 3.47 1.64 -2.03
N SER A 116 4.31 1.51 -3.04
CA SER A 116 5.20 2.57 -3.56
C SER A 116 4.65 3.13 -4.88
N ALA A 117 5.49 3.48 -5.82
CA ALA A 117 5.08 3.99 -7.12
C ALA A 117 6.07 3.63 -8.22
N LEU A 118 5.57 3.48 -9.43
CA LEU A 118 6.42 3.36 -10.62
C LEU A 118 7.33 4.61 -10.73
N GLY A 119 8.63 4.38 -10.91
CA GLY A 119 9.64 5.43 -11.00
C GLY A 119 10.17 5.92 -9.65
N ALA A 120 9.85 5.24 -8.54
CA ALA A 120 10.48 5.48 -7.24
C ALA A 120 12.01 5.39 -7.35
N ASN A 121 12.70 6.48 -7.02
CA ASN A 121 14.16 6.58 -7.11
C ASN A 121 14.64 7.75 -6.24
N ALA A 122 15.45 7.48 -5.22
CA ALA A 122 15.98 8.49 -4.30
C ALA A 122 16.81 9.60 -4.99
N ASN A 123 17.35 9.32 -6.18
CA ASN A 123 18.11 10.28 -6.97
C ASN A 123 17.24 11.00 -8.04
N SER A 124 15.92 10.81 -8.02
CA SER A 124 15.02 11.44 -8.98
C SER A 124 14.98 12.95 -8.81
N PRO A 125 15.01 13.75 -9.90
CA PRO A 125 14.75 15.19 -9.83
C PRO A 125 13.26 15.48 -9.53
N VAL A 126 12.37 14.51 -9.72
CA VAL A 126 10.94 14.62 -9.40
C VAL A 126 10.74 14.31 -7.93
N PHE A 127 10.31 15.31 -7.15
CA PHE A 127 10.18 15.21 -5.69
C PHE A 127 9.34 14.02 -5.23
N TYR A 128 8.20 13.74 -5.88
CA TYR A 128 7.36 12.58 -5.58
C TYR A 128 8.16 11.26 -5.70
N ASN A 129 8.83 11.05 -6.82
CA ASN A 129 9.61 9.84 -7.07
C ASN A 129 10.82 9.72 -6.12
N LYS A 130 11.40 10.88 -5.77
CA LYS A 130 12.51 10.94 -4.81
C LYS A 130 12.06 10.43 -3.44
N VAL A 131 10.96 10.96 -2.90
CA VAL A 131 10.43 10.55 -1.58
C VAL A 131 10.07 9.07 -1.56
N LYS A 132 9.40 8.56 -2.62
CA LYS A 132 9.09 7.13 -2.73
C LYS A 132 10.36 6.27 -2.79
N GLY A 133 11.38 6.72 -3.52
CA GLY A 133 12.67 6.03 -3.60
C GLY A 133 13.45 6.06 -2.28
N GLU A 134 13.41 7.16 -1.55
CA GLU A 134 13.99 7.27 -0.21
C GLU A 134 13.33 6.29 0.76
N LEU A 135 11.99 6.20 0.76
CA LEU A 135 11.26 5.22 1.55
C LEU A 135 11.67 3.79 1.18
N GLU A 136 11.71 3.43 -0.10
CA GLU A 136 12.12 2.09 -0.52
C GLU A 136 13.52 1.72 -0.05
N ASN A 137 14.47 2.66 -0.13
CA ASN A 137 15.84 2.46 0.36
C ASN A 137 15.86 2.27 1.87
N TYR A 138 15.08 3.07 2.60
CA TYR A 138 14.94 2.93 4.04
C TYR A 138 14.39 1.55 4.44
N LEU A 139 13.28 1.14 3.85
CA LEU A 139 12.68 -0.17 4.11
C LEU A 139 13.65 -1.34 3.85
N LYS A 140 14.45 -1.24 2.78
CA LYS A 140 15.47 -2.25 2.44
C LYS A 140 16.65 -2.28 3.41
N SER A 141 16.90 -1.21 4.17
CA SER A 141 17.96 -1.13 5.18
C SER A 141 17.56 -1.72 6.53
N LEU A 142 16.27 -1.94 6.76
CA LEU A 142 15.75 -2.48 8.03
C LEU A 142 15.81 -4.01 8.07
N SER A 143 15.85 -4.56 9.29
CA SER A 143 15.77 -6.01 9.55
C SER A 143 14.32 -6.51 9.44
N ILE A 144 13.71 -6.41 8.27
CA ILE A 144 12.35 -6.88 8.02
C ILE A 144 12.37 -8.38 7.69
N TYR A 145 11.59 -9.18 8.43
CA TYR A 145 11.48 -10.64 8.20
C TYR A 145 11.12 -10.98 6.76
N LYS A 146 10.12 -10.28 6.20
CA LYS A 146 9.71 -10.40 4.81
C LYS A 146 9.16 -9.05 4.32
N LEU A 147 9.69 -8.56 3.20
CA LEU A 147 9.33 -7.28 2.61
C LEU A 147 8.81 -7.45 1.18
N SER A 148 7.64 -6.89 0.91
CA SER A 148 7.07 -6.73 -0.44
C SER A 148 6.88 -5.26 -0.76
N ILE A 149 7.45 -4.79 -1.86
CA ILE A 149 7.26 -3.41 -2.35
C ILE A 149 6.50 -3.50 -3.68
N PHE A 150 5.42 -2.72 -3.81
CA PHE A 150 4.59 -2.67 -5.01
C PHE A 150 4.77 -1.32 -5.70
N GLN A 151 5.15 -1.34 -6.97
CA GLN A 151 5.35 -0.14 -7.79
C GLN A 151 4.28 -0.04 -8.90
N PRO A 152 3.02 0.26 -8.54
CA PRO A 152 1.98 0.50 -9.53
C PRO A 152 2.30 1.76 -10.35
N SER A 153 1.83 1.77 -11.59
CA SER A 153 1.71 3.00 -12.39
C SER A 153 0.50 3.82 -11.92
N LEU A 154 -0.20 4.47 -12.82
CA LEU A 154 -1.44 5.19 -12.51
C LEU A 154 -2.50 4.20 -11.99
N LEU A 155 -3.07 4.52 -10.81
CA LEU A 155 -4.16 3.76 -10.20
C LEU A 155 -5.52 4.27 -10.66
N ILE A 156 -6.35 3.36 -11.12
CA ILE A 156 -7.75 3.62 -11.50
C ILE A 156 -8.67 2.98 -10.45
N GLY A 157 -9.69 3.70 -10.00
CA GLY A 157 -10.70 3.18 -9.08
C GLY A 157 -12.12 3.46 -9.55
N LYS A 158 -13.08 2.69 -9.02
CA LYS A 158 -14.53 2.82 -9.35
C LYS A 158 -15.17 4.11 -8.84
N ARG A 159 -14.58 4.80 -7.89
CA ARG A 159 -15.09 6.10 -7.43
C ARG A 159 -14.56 7.19 -8.33
N SER A 160 -15.46 8.06 -8.76
CA SER A 160 -15.32 9.28 -9.55
C SER A 160 -14.27 10.31 -9.04
N GLU A 161 -13.28 9.87 -8.32
CA GLU A 161 -12.11 10.65 -7.94
C GLU A 161 -10.97 10.44 -8.94
N VAL A 162 -11.26 10.73 -10.21
CA VAL A 162 -10.27 11.13 -11.23
C VAL A 162 -9.57 12.44 -10.80
N ARG A 163 -9.43 12.69 -9.50
CA ARG A 163 -8.91 13.96 -8.97
C ARG A 163 -7.42 14.01 -8.77
N VAL A 164 -6.69 12.93 -9.04
CA VAL A 164 -5.33 12.84 -8.51
C VAL A 164 -4.24 13.21 -9.52
N LEU A 165 -4.52 13.26 -10.82
CA LEU A 165 -3.51 13.59 -11.82
C LEU A 165 -4.10 14.27 -13.07
N GLU A 166 -4.93 15.30 -12.91
CA GLU A 166 -5.50 15.99 -14.09
C GLU A 166 -4.42 16.46 -15.07
N ASP A 167 -3.27 16.92 -14.61
CA ASP A 167 -2.19 17.38 -15.49
C ASP A 167 -1.31 16.25 -16.04
N MET A 168 -1.10 15.15 -15.31
CA MET A 168 -0.38 13.96 -15.81
C MET A 168 -1.31 12.98 -16.51
N ALA A 169 -2.57 12.86 -16.08
CA ALA A 169 -3.54 11.95 -16.68
C ALA A 169 -3.86 12.31 -18.13
N GLN A 170 -3.99 13.59 -18.49
CA GLN A 170 -4.27 13.99 -19.87
C GLN A 170 -3.15 13.60 -20.84
N THR A 171 -1.89 13.66 -20.43
CA THR A 171 -0.76 13.28 -21.27
C THR A 171 -0.64 11.76 -21.38
N ILE A 172 -0.89 11.04 -20.28
CA ILE A 172 -0.84 9.56 -20.24
C ILE A 172 -2.08 8.96 -20.93
N PHE A 173 -3.28 9.54 -20.75
CA PHE A 173 -4.50 9.06 -21.39
C PHE A 173 -4.42 9.09 -22.93
N LYS A 174 -3.86 10.14 -23.50
CA LYS A 174 -3.66 10.25 -24.96
C LYS A 174 -2.67 9.24 -25.54
N LEU A 175 -1.68 8.82 -24.74
CA LEU A 175 -0.71 7.78 -25.14
C LEU A 175 -1.28 6.35 -24.98
N VAL A 176 -2.23 6.15 -24.09
CA VAL A 176 -2.70 4.84 -23.64
C VAL A 176 -3.86 4.31 -24.48
N GLU A 177 -4.70 5.16 -25.07
CA GLU A 177 -5.86 4.71 -25.87
C GLU A 177 -5.50 3.78 -27.05
N LYS A 178 -4.27 3.83 -27.55
CA LYS A 178 -3.85 3.10 -28.76
C LYS A 178 -3.25 1.70 -28.51
N THR A 179 -2.98 1.29 -27.24
CA THR A 179 -2.21 0.08 -26.92
C THR A 179 -2.74 -0.78 -25.77
N TRP A 180 -4.03 -0.72 -25.46
CA TRP A 180 -4.62 -1.33 -24.25
C TRP A 180 -4.65 -2.86 -24.19
N THR A 181 -4.32 -3.55 -25.26
CA THR A 181 -4.47 -5.01 -25.35
C THR A 181 -3.28 -5.81 -24.81
N ARG A 182 -2.11 -5.19 -24.62
CA ARG A 182 -0.91 -5.88 -24.11
C ARG A 182 -0.39 -5.26 -22.82
N PRO A 183 0.13 -6.07 -21.87
CA PRO A 183 0.82 -5.55 -20.69
C PRO A 183 2.01 -4.68 -21.11
N PHE A 184 2.12 -3.46 -20.56
CA PHE A 184 3.29 -2.61 -20.72
C PHE A 184 3.54 -1.78 -19.47
N LYS A 185 4.79 -1.34 -19.26
CA LYS A 185 5.23 -0.75 -17.97
C LYS A 185 4.39 0.42 -17.48
N LEU A 186 3.82 1.24 -18.37
CA LEU A 186 3.03 2.42 -18.01
C LEU A 186 1.51 2.18 -18.01
N LYS A 187 1.05 0.98 -18.36
CA LYS A 187 -0.39 0.70 -18.38
C LYS A 187 -0.97 0.90 -17.00
N PRO A 188 -2.05 1.69 -16.85
CA PRO A 188 -2.73 1.84 -15.58
C PRO A 188 -3.22 0.51 -15.02
N VAL A 189 -3.23 0.39 -13.70
CA VAL A 189 -3.76 -0.77 -12.98
C VAL A 189 -4.90 -0.33 -12.07
N THR A 190 -5.86 -1.21 -11.82
CA THR A 190 -6.94 -0.89 -10.89
C THR A 190 -6.50 -1.12 -9.44
N ALA A 191 -7.20 -0.48 -8.51
CA ALA A 191 -6.96 -0.69 -7.09
C ALA A 191 -7.22 -2.15 -6.71
N GLU A 192 -8.22 -2.79 -7.31
CA GLU A 192 -8.56 -4.20 -7.10
C GLU A 192 -7.43 -5.13 -7.60
N GLN A 193 -6.85 -4.85 -8.77
CA GLN A 193 -5.70 -5.63 -9.27
C GLN A 193 -4.51 -5.53 -8.32
N LEU A 194 -4.20 -4.33 -7.83
CA LEU A 194 -3.12 -4.14 -6.87
C LEU A 194 -3.42 -4.85 -5.54
N ALA A 195 -4.63 -4.68 -5.00
CA ALA A 195 -5.06 -5.33 -3.77
C ALA A 195 -5.00 -6.86 -3.87
N HIS A 196 -5.46 -7.43 -4.98
CA HIS A 196 -5.35 -8.86 -5.26
C HIS A 196 -3.89 -9.31 -5.32
N THR A 197 -3.01 -8.56 -5.99
CA THR A 197 -1.57 -8.86 -6.01
C THR A 197 -0.96 -8.82 -4.60
N MET A 198 -1.39 -7.86 -3.76
CA MET A 198 -0.94 -7.77 -2.37
C MET A 198 -1.39 -8.97 -1.55
N LEU A 199 -2.65 -9.42 -1.72
CA LEU A 199 -3.16 -10.64 -1.07
C LEU A 199 -2.37 -11.87 -1.52
N LEU A 200 -2.17 -12.08 -2.82
CA LEU A 200 -1.37 -13.19 -3.34
C LEU A 200 0.07 -13.18 -2.81
N ALA A 201 0.70 -12.01 -2.73
CA ALA A 201 2.03 -11.86 -2.14
C ALA A 201 2.04 -12.26 -0.66
N ALA A 202 1.04 -11.84 0.12
CA ALA A 202 0.90 -12.20 1.52
C ALA A 202 0.71 -13.73 1.74
N GLN A 203 0.10 -14.40 0.76
CA GLN A 203 -0.15 -15.83 0.81
C GLN A 203 1.04 -16.68 0.34
N THR A 204 1.74 -16.22 -0.71
CA THR A 204 2.62 -17.10 -1.49
C THR A 204 4.11 -16.70 -1.48
N GLN A 205 4.47 -15.47 -1.08
CA GLN A 205 5.86 -15.05 -1.12
C GLN A 205 6.71 -15.85 -0.12
N THR A 206 7.76 -16.49 -0.63
CA THR A 206 8.76 -17.22 0.17
C THR A 206 10.05 -16.43 0.36
N ALA A 207 10.44 -15.59 -0.61
CA ALA A 207 11.64 -14.77 -0.56
C ALA A 207 11.54 -13.71 0.54
N ALA A 208 12.66 -13.40 1.21
CA ALA A 208 12.72 -12.34 2.21
C ALA A 208 12.41 -10.95 1.63
N PHE A 209 12.79 -10.71 0.38
CA PHE A 209 12.45 -9.46 -0.34
C PHE A 209 11.91 -9.75 -1.73
N LYS A 210 10.86 -9.03 -2.12
CA LYS A 210 10.37 -9.03 -3.51
C LYS A 210 9.80 -7.66 -3.90
N LEU A 211 10.21 -7.20 -5.08
CA LEU A 211 9.64 -6.03 -5.75
C LEU A 211 8.60 -6.50 -6.77
N TYR A 212 7.40 -5.99 -6.66
CA TYR A 212 6.31 -6.21 -7.60
C TYR A 212 6.16 -4.96 -8.47
N ASP A 213 6.76 -4.99 -9.64
CA ASP A 213 6.63 -3.91 -10.62
C ASP A 213 5.24 -3.87 -11.25
N ASN A 214 4.97 -2.83 -12.04
CA ASN A 214 3.67 -2.66 -12.66
C ASN A 214 3.29 -3.80 -13.63
N LEU A 215 4.26 -4.47 -14.24
CA LEU A 215 3.99 -5.63 -15.12
C LEU A 215 3.56 -6.84 -14.29
N SER A 216 4.22 -7.08 -13.17
CA SER A 216 3.85 -8.15 -12.22
C SER A 216 2.43 -7.96 -11.70
N ILE A 217 2.05 -6.69 -11.37
CA ILE A 217 0.69 -6.36 -10.90
C ILE A 217 -0.35 -6.62 -12.00
N GLN A 218 -0.06 -6.29 -13.26
CA GLN A 218 -0.97 -6.53 -14.38
C GLN A 218 -1.19 -8.02 -14.69
N GLN A 219 -0.23 -8.87 -14.36
CA GLN A 219 -0.25 -10.30 -14.65
C GLN A 219 -0.82 -11.15 -13.51
N SER A 220 -1.01 -10.59 -12.34
CA SER A 220 -1.66 -11.27 -11.20
C SER A 220 -3.12 -11.55 -11.54
N LYS A 221 -3.49 -12.82 -11.53
CA LYS A 221 -4.83 -13.34 -11.82
C LYS A 221 -5.31 -14.19 -10.66
#